data_25bac49ff8296610d18ef9b2ff458fd1
#
_entry.id   25bac49ff8296610d18ef9b2ff458fd1
#
_cell.length_a   1.000
_cell.length_b   1.000
_cell.length_c   1.000
_cell.angle_alpha   90.00
_cell.angle_beta   90.00
_cell.angle_gamma   90.00
#
_symmetry.space_group_name_H-M   'P 1'
#
loop_
_entity.id
_entity.type
_entity.pdbx_description
1 polymer ?
#
loop_
_entity_poly.entity_id
_entity_poly.type
_entity_poly.pdbx_seq_one_letter_code
_entity_poly.pdbx_strand_id
1 'polypeptide(L)'
;TGLQDVIGNEQGTDRLAAFIAMERHDGCRKGGKGYPSRAIRTKDYMYILNYTPERWPAGNPDREFCARYIPFGEVDSSPTKTLLMDNKDKPGFKRFYDLAFAKRPAEELYDLKKDPGQINNLAGQPEYAKVQKKLSAQLNQRLKQTKDPRALGLDAPWDYYPYYGAMRNKNWAVDPKP
;
A
#
# COMPACT_ATOMS: atom_id res chain seq x y z
N THR A 1 1.30 20.37 12.44
CA THR A 1 1.43 21.29 11.29
C THR A 1 0.49 20.83 10.18
N GLY A 2 -0.51 21.64 9.89
CA GLY A 2 -1.54 21.32 8.90
C GLY A 2 -1.14 21.70 7.47
N LEU A 3 -2.05 21.52 6.52
CA LEU A 3 -1.89 22.00 5.14
C LEU A 3 -1.70 23.52 5.07
N GLN A 4 -2.19 24.24 6.07
CA GLN A 4 -2.03 25.70 6.19
C GLN A 4 -0.56 26.16 6.15
N ASP A 5 0.37 25.31 6.65
CA ASP A 5 1.80 25.64 6.62
C ASP A 5 2.39 25.55 5.21
N VAL A 6 1.68 24.89 4.29
CA VAL A 6 2.07 24.73 2.89
C VAL A 6 1.39 25.80 2.03
N ILE A 7 0.14 26.13 2.38
CA ILE A 7 -0.66 27.14 1.67
C ILE A 7 -0.21 28.52 2.13
N GLY A 8 0.30 29.34 1.22
CA GLY A 8 0.73 30.71 1.51
C GLY A 8 2.20 30.85 1.95
N ASN A 9 2.96 29.76 1.99
CA ASN A 9 4.40 29.85 2.21
C ASN A 9 5.15 29.76 0.86
N GLU A 10 5.41 30.89 0.24
CA GLU A 10 6.11 30.99 -1.03
C GLU A 10 7.56 30.50 -0.97
N GLN A 11 8.17 30.43 0.19
CA GLN A 11 9.53 29.94 0.40
C GLN A 11 9.64 28.45 0.67
N GLY A 12 8.51 27.73 0.66
CA GLY A 12 8.48 26.31 0.97
C GLY A 12 8.22 26.00 2.46
N THR A 13 8.27 24.75 2.83
CA THR A 13 8.08 24.30 4.21
C THR A 13 9.35 23.66 4.75
N ASP A 14 9.62 23.80 6.04
CA ASP A 14 10.69 23.08 6.74
C ASP A 14 10.38 21.58 6.90
N ARG A 15 9.31 21.12 6.29
CA ARG A 15 8.89 19.72 6.35
C ARG A 15 9.86 18.82 5.57
N LEU A 16 10.65 18.07 6.30
CA LEU A 16 11.67 17.17 5.75
C LEU A 16 11.11 15.84 5.26
N ALA A 17 9.91 15.45 5.73
CA ALA A 17 9.27 14.20 5.36
C ALA A 17 7.74 14.26 5.43
N ALA A 18 7.07 13.48 4.59
CA ALA A 18 5.65 13.15 4.68
C ALA A 18 5.48 11.71 5.16
N PHE A 19 4.45 11.47 6.00
CA PHE A 19 4.09 10.14 6.48
C PHE A 19 2.76 9.74 5.86
N ILE A 20 2.68 8.51 5.40
CA ILE A 20 1.55 7.97 4.63
C ILE A 20 1.08 6.68 5.30
N ALA A 21 -0.23 6.51 5.39
CA ALA A 21 -0.86 5.29 5.88
C ALA A 21 -1.92 4.84 4.90
N MET A 22 -1.99 3.53 4.67
CA MET A 22 -3.05 2.89 3.92
C MET A 22 -3.57 1.68 4.70
N GLU A 23 -4.86 1.45 4.62
CA GLU A 23 -5.56 0.33 5.24
C GLU A 23 -6.51 -0.33 4.23
N ARG A 24 -7.76 -0.57 4.58
CA ARG A 24 -8.77 -1.06 3.67
C ARG A 24 -9.39 0.09 2.88
N HIS A 25 -9.22 0.07 1.56
CA HIS A 25 -9.91 0.97 0.65
C HIS A 25 -11.21 0.32 0.14
N ASP A 26 -11.12 -0.91 -0.38
CA ASP A 26 -12.27 -1.65 -0.90
C ASP A 26 -12.40 -3.04 -0.25
N GLY A 27 -13.59 -3.60 -0.30
CA GLY A 27 -13.88 -4.97 0.12
C GLY A 27 -13.47 -5.99 -0.95
N CYS A 28 -12.17 -6.15 -1.17
CA CYS A 28 -11.64 -6.96 -2.27
C CYS A 28 -10.66 -8.07 -1.83
N ARG A 29 -10.69 -8.40 -0.54
CA ARG A 29 -9.90 -9.51 0.01
C ARG A 29 -10.77 -10.40 0.86
N LYS A 30 -10.41 -11.68 0.95
CA LYS A 30 -11.10 -12.66 1.78
C LYS A 30 -11.30 -12.11 3.21
N GLY A 31 -12.50 -12.24 3.74
CA GLY A 31 -12.86 -11.73 5.06
C GLY A 31 -12.89 -10.21 5.16
N GLY A 32 -12.92 -9.47 4.05
CA GLY A 32 -12.93 -8.01 4.04
C GLY A 32 -11.64 -7.37 4.56
N LYS A 33 -10.55 -8.11 4.60
CA LYS A 33 -9.27 -7.63 5.16
C LYS A 33 -8.67 -6.49 4.33
N GLY A 34 -7.99 -5.57 5.01
CA GLY A 34 -7.21 -4.51 4.39
C GLY A 34 -5.84 -4.96 3.88
N TYR A 35 -5.11 -4.03 3.28
CA TYR A 35 -3.68 -4.16 3.00
C TYR A 35 -2.94 -3.04 3.74
N PRO A 36 -2.67 -3.23 5.05
CA PRO A 36 -2.08 -2.19 5.86
C PRO A 36 -0.63 -1.91 5.44
N SER A 37 -0.35 -0.67 5.11
CA SER A 37 1.00 -0.19 4.84
C SER A 37 1.23 1.18 5.48
N ARG A 38 2.49 1.48 5.75
CA ARG A 38 2.97 2.78 6.23
C ARG A 38 4.17 3.20 5.43
N ALA A 39 4.28 4.49 5.16
CA ALA A 39 5.43 4.98 4.41
C ALA A 39 5.95 6.31 4.97
N ILE A 40 7.23 6.54 4.72
CA ILE A 40 7.87 7.84 4.87
C ILE A 40 8.44 8.25 3.51
N ARG A 41 8.08 9.45 3.07
CA ARG A 41 8.60 10.06 1.86
C ARG A 41 9.40 11.30 2.21
N THR A 42 10.66 11.32 1.80
CA THR A 42 11.55 12.48 1.84
C THR A 42 11.69 13.08 0.44
N LYS A 43 12.53 14.09 0.29
CA LYS A 43 12.87 14.65 -1.04
C LYS A 43 13.55 13.61 -1.94
N ASP A 44 14.37 12.72 -1.37
CA ASP A 44 15.24 11.83 -2.11
C ASP A 44 14.80 10.37 -2.12
N TYR A 45 14.07 9.93 -1.10
CA TYR A 45 13.72 8.52 -0.91
C TYR A 45 12.28 8.33 -0.46
N MET A 46 11.70 7.20 -0.83
CA MET A 46 10.48 6.67 -0.26
C MET A 46 10.76 5.29 0.33
N TYR A 47 10.39 5.10 1.61
CA TYR A 47 10.44 3.81 2.28
C TYR A 47 9.02 3.40 2.68
N ILE A 48 8.67 2.15 2.39
CA ILE A 48 7.35 1.56 2.66
C ILE A 48 7.51 0.32 3.53
N LEU A 49 6.68 0.20 4.55
CA LEU A 49 6.51 -0.98 5.39
C LEU A 49 5.13 -1.59 5.12
N ASN A 50 5.11 -2.81 4.59
CA ASN A 50 3.92 -3.61 4.34
C ASN A 50 3.73 -4.61 5.49
N TYR A 51 2.65 -4.47 6.26
CA TYR A 51 2.39 -5.32 7.44
C TYR A 51 1.90 -6.73 7.10
N THR A 52 1.36 -6.91 5.89
CA THR A 52 0.76 -8.18 5.45
C THR A 52 1.21 -8.54 4.03
N PRO A 53 2.53 -8.76 3.82
CA PRO A 53 3.10 -9.01 2.49
C PRO A 53 2.56 -10.28 1.82
N GLU A 54 1.96 -11.19 2.59
CA GLU A 54 1.29 -12.39 2.10
C GLU A 54 -0.04 -12.09 1.38
N ARG A 55 -0.62 -10.90 1.58
CA ARG A 55 -1.87 -10.48 0.91
C ARG A 55 -1.58 -9.83 -0.44
N TRP A 56 -2.62 -9.73 -1.23
CA TRP A 56 -2.57 -9.05 -2.53
C TRP A 56 -2.86 -7.55 -2.37
N PRO A 57 -1.90 -6.66 -2.68
CA PRO A 57 -2.11 -5.20 -2.51
C PRO A 57 -3.22 -4.66 -3.41
N ALA A 58 -3.36 -5.21 -4.61
CA ALA A 58 -4.43 -4.84 -5.55
C ALA A 58 -5.78 -5.53 -5.27
N GLY A 59 -5.89 -6.31 -4.19
CA GLY A 59 -7.03 -7.19 -3.92
C GLY A 59 -6.80 -8.61 -4.43
N ASN A 60 -7.64 -9.55 -4.00
CA ASN A 60 -7.52 -10.94 -4.43
C ASN A 60 -7.72 -11.09 -5.94
N PRO A 61 -7.01 -12.03 -6.60
CA PRO A 61 -7.26 -12.37 -8.00
C PRO A 61 -8.63 -13.02 -8.21
N ASP A 62 -9.17 -13.67 -7.17
CA ASP A 62 -10.44 -14.37 -7.22
C ASP A 62 -11.61 -13.40 -7.01
N ARG A 63 -12.55 -13.39 -7.94
CA ARG A 63 -13.74 -12.55 -7.91
C ARG A 63 -14.58 -12.75 -6.66
N GLU A 64 -14.60 -13.97 -6.13
CA GLU A 64 -15.42 -14.38 -4.98
C GLU A 64 -15.05 -13.64 -3.69
N PHE A 65 -13.83 -13.15 -3.59
CA PHE A 65 -13.38 -12.39 -2.43
C PHE A 65 -13.53 -10.87 -2.58
N CYS A 66 -14.24 -10.41 -3.58
CA CYS A 66 -14.49 -9.00 -3.79
C CYS A 66 -15.98 -8.68 -3.68
N ALA A 67 -16.33 -7.67 -2.89
CA ALA A 67 -17.71 -7.20 -2.72
C ALA A 67 -18.36 -6.81 -4.05
N ARG A 68 -17.60 -6.31 -5.01
CA ARG A 68 -18.06 -5.94 -6.35
C ARG A 68 -17.96 -7.07 -7.37
N TYR A 69 -17.48 -8.25 -6.98
CA TYR A 69 -17.30 -9.42 -7.83
C TYR A 69 -16.32 -9.18 -9.00
N ILE A 70 -15.23 -8.49 -8.75
CA ILE A 70 -14.16 -8.23 -9.72
C ILE A 70 -12.80 -8.68 -9.19
N PRO A 71 -11.89 -9.23 -10.03
CA PRO A 71 -10.54 -9.55 -9.58
C PRO A 71 -9.75 -8.26 -9.32
N PHE A 72 -8.82 -8.29 -8.37
CA PHE A 72 -7.99 -7.15 -8.03
C PHE A 72 -8.81 -5.86 -7.85
N GLY A 73 -9.76 -5.89 -6.91
CA GLY A 73 -10.81 -4.88 -6.76
C GLY A 73 -10.32 -3.48 -6.33
N GLU A 74 -9.08 -3.32 -5.85
CA GLU A 74 -8.49 -2.01 -5.58
C GLU A 74 -8.12 -1.25 -6.86
N VAL A 75 -8.04 -1.96 -7.99
CA VAL A 75 -7.80 -1.38 -9.30
C VAL A 75 -9.09 -1.40 -10.10
N ASP A 76 -9.57 -0.24 -10.49
CA ASP A 76 -10.80 -0.10 -11.25
C ASP A 76 -10.73 -0.82 -12.61
N SER A 77 -11.90 -1.25 -13.09
CA SER A 77 -12.03 -1.88 -14.40
C SER A 77 -11.66 -0.89 -15.49
N SER A 78 -10.77 -1.30 -16.37
CA SER A 78 -10.31 -0.48 -17.49
C SER A 78 -9.78 -1.36 -18.63
N PRO A 79 -9.71 -0.84 -19.87
CA PRO A 79 -9.07 -1.56 -20.98
C PRO A 79 -7.63 -2.00 -20.66
N THR A 80 -6.86 -1.14 -19.98
CA THR A 80 -5.48 -1.45 -19.57
C THR A 80 -5.44 -2.62 -18.59
N LYS A 81 -6.32 -2.64 -17.58
CA LYS A 81 -6.42 -3.77 -16.63
C LYS A 81 -6.73 -5.07 -17.37
N THR A 82 -7.72 -5.05 -18.24
CA THR A 82 -8.11 -6.22 -19.05
C THR A 82 -6.93 -6.69 -19.90
N LEU A 83 -6.27 -5.77 -20.62
CA LEU A 83 -5.11 -6.10 -21.44
C LEU A 83 -3.99 -6.78 -20.65
N LEU A 84 -3.65 -6.26 -19.48
CA LEU A 84 -2.61 -6.84 -18.62
C LEU A 84 -3.03 -8.23 -18.10
N MET A 85 -4.27 -8.39 -17.67
CA MET A 85 -4.76 -9.66 -17.15
C MET A 85 -4.82 -10.76 -18.22
N ASP A 86 -5.29 -10.43 -19.42
CA ASP A 86 -5.42 -11.39 -20.52
C ASP A 86 -4.06 -11.82 -21.11
N ASN A 87 -3.02 -11.03 -20.87
CA ASN A 87 -1.69 -11.27 -21.41
C ASN A 87 -0.61 -11.48 -20.34
N LYS A 88 -0.99 -11.72 -19.07
CA LYS A 88 -0.09 -11.80 -17.91
C LYS A 88 1.12 -12.72 -18.08
N ASP A 89 0.97 -13.80 -18.86
CA ASP A 89 2.01 -14.81 -19.07
C ASP A 89 2.87 -14.54 -20.32
N LYS A 90 2.51 -13.53 -21.11
CA LYS A 90 3.29 -13.16 -22.30
C LYS A 90 4.52 -12.33 -21.91
N PRO A 91 5.72 -12.60 -22.46
CA PRO A 91 6.96 -11.94 -22.07
C PRO A 91 6.90 -10.41 -22.04
N GLY A 92 6.27 -9.78 -23.02
CA GLY A 92 6.14 -8.32 -23.10
C GLY A 92 5.19 -7.70 -22.06
N PHE A 93 4.33 -8.49 -21.43
CA PHE A 93 3.30 -8.00 -20.49
C PHE A 93 3.56 -8.42 -19.06
N LYS A 94 4.25 -9.53 -18.82
CA LYS A 94 4.46 -10.10 -17.49
C LYS A 94 5.02 -9.06 -16.50
N ARG A 95 6.03 -8.30 -16.89
CA ARG A 95 6.62 -7.26 -16.04
C ARG A 95 5.59 -6.23 -15.59
N PHE A 96 4.75 -5.76 -16.50
CA PHE A 96 3.74 -4.75 -16.18
C PHE A 96 2.62 -5.33 -15.32
N TYR A 97 2.24 -6.57 -15.58
CA TYR A 97 1.30 -7.30 -14.74
C TYR A 97 1.85 -7.45 -13.31
N ASP A 98 3.10 -7.87 -13.14
CA ASP A 98 3.74 -8.02 -11.84
C ASP A 98 3.82 -6.67 -11.10
N LEU A 99 4.19 -5.59 -11.77
CA LEU A 99 4.22 -4.25 -11.19
C LEU A 99 2.85 -3.76 -10.74
N ALA A 100 1.78 -4.14 -11.45
CA ALA A 100 0.42 -3.69 -11.13
C ALA A 100 -0.25 -4.56 -10.05
N PHE A 101 -0.03 -5.88 -10.06
CA PHE A 101 -0.87 -6.83 -9.32
C PHE A 101 -0.12 -7.78 -8.40
N ALA A 102 1.20 -7.98 -8.53
CA ALA A 102 1.92 -8.94 -7.72
C ALA A 102 1.96 -8.53 -6.23
N LYS A 103 2.15 -9.52 -5.37
CA LYS A 103 2.42 -9.28 -3.95
C LYS A 103 3.67 -8.45 -3.77
N ARG A 104 3.70 -7.66 -2.70
CA ARG A 104 4.84 -6.82 -2.35
C ARG A 104 5.65 -7.44 -1.22
N PRO A 105 6.96 -7.20 -1.16
CA PRO A 105 7.76 -7.59 0.00
C PRO A 105 7.36 -6.79 1.24
N ALA A 106 7.82 -7.22 2.42
CA ALA A 106 7.57 -6.53 3.68
C ALA A 106 8.11 -5.10 3.69
N GLU A 107 9.24 -4.87 3.02
CA GLU A 107 9.87 -3.56 2.94
C GLU A 107 10.14 -3.17 1.49
N GLU A 108 9.91 -1.89 1.18
CA GLU A 108 10.26 -1.32 -0.11
C GLU A 108 11.02 -0.01 0.10
N LEU A 109 12.05 0.22 -0.73
CA LEU A 109 12.84 1.45 -0.73
C LEU A 109 13.05 1.91 -2.16
N TYR A 110 12.81 3.18 -2.44
CA TYR A 110 12.96 3.78 -3.76
C TYR A 110 13.79 5.05 -3.69
N ASP A 111 14.76 5.19 -4.60
CA ASP A 111 15.52 6.43 -4.82
C ASP A 111 14.73 7.29 -5.81
N LEU A 112 14.07 8.33 -5.32
CA LEU A 112 13.16 9.16 -6.12
C LEU A 112 13.86 10.01 -7.18
N LYS A 113 15.19 10.18 -7.07
CA LYS A 113 15.98 10.89 -8.08
C LYS A 113 16.38 9.98 -9.23
N LYS A 114 16.80 8.76 -8.91
CA LYS A 114 17.26 7.78 -9.92
C LYS A 114 16.11 7.00 -10.53
N ASP A 115 15.05 6.78 -9.76
CA ASP A 115 13.87 6.00 -10.13
C ASP A 115 12.58 6.77 -9.77
N PRO A 116 12.25 7.84 -10.48
CA PRO A 116 11.03 8.61 -10.22
C PRO A 116 9.75 7.80 -10.41
N GLY A 117 9.81 6.71 -11.18
CA GLY A 117 8.71 5.77 -11.38
C GLY A 117 8.51 4.77 -10.24
N GLN A 118 9.48 4.65 -9.32
CA GLN A 118 9.44 3.74 -8.17
C GLN A 118 9.17 2.28 -8.58
N ILE A 119 9.91 1.83 -9.59
CA ILE A 119 9.76 0.48 -10.16
C ILE A 119 10.87 -0.50 -9.73
N ASN A 120 11.95 0.01 -9.12
CA ASN A 120 13.09 -0.79 -8.69
C ASN A 120 13.22 -0.72 -7.17
N ASN A 121 12.78 -1.77 -6.48
CA ASN A 121 12.92 -1.85 -5.03
C ASN A 121 14.38 -2.07 -4.62
N LEU A 122 14.92 -1.18 -3.81
CA LEU A 122 16.29 -1.16 -3.29
C LEU A 122 16.40 -1.74 -1.87
N ALA A 123 15.29 -2.13 -1.24
CA ALA A 123 15.30 -2.68 0.10
C ALA A 123 16.13 -3.97 0.15
N GLY A 124 16.96 -4.11 1.19
CA GLY A 124 17.86 -5.26 1.37
C GLY A 124 19.16 -5.19 0.59
N GLN A 125 19.38 -4.19 -0.28
CA GLN A 125 20.65 -4.00 -0.96
C GLN A 125 21.68 -3.36 -0.01
N PRO A 126 22.91 -3.92 0.11
CA PRO A 126 23.90 -3.47 1.09
C PRO A 126 24.25 -1.98 1.01
N GLU A 127 24.35 -1.43 -0.21
CA GLU A 127 24.66 -0.02 -0.45
C GLU A 127 23.59 0.95 0.07
N TYR A 128 22.35 0.48 0.20
CA TYR A 128 21.22 1.27 0.71
C TYR A 128 20.87 0.97 2.18
N ALA A 129 21.55 0.03 2.83
CA ALA A 129 21.25 -0.41 4.20
C ALA A 129 21.22 0.75 5.21
N LYS A 130 22.12 1.71 5.11
CA LYS A 130 22.17 2.89 5.99
C LYS A 130 20.93 3.78 5.82
N VAL A 131 20.51 4.01 4.58
CA VAL A 131 19.33 4.83 4.26
C VAL A 131 18.07 4.11 4.72
N GLN A 132 17.93 2.82 4.40
CA GLN A 132 16.81 2.00 4.83
C GLN A 132 16.65 2.01 6.35
N LYS A 133 17.73 1.75 7.10
CA LYS A 133 17.72 1.77 8.57
C LYS A 133 17.30 3.13 9.12
N LYS A 134 17.80 4.23 8.55
CA LYS A 134 17.43 5.59 8.96
C LYS A 134 15.94 5.85 8.76
N LEU A 135 15.41 5.57 7.57
CA LEU A 135 14.02 5.85 7.24
C LEU A 135 13.06 4.95 8.02
N SER A 136 13.38 3.66 8.18
CA SER A 136 12.64 2.73 9.03
C SER A 136 12.56 3.21 10.47
N ALA A 137 13.69 3.66 11.05
CA ALA A 137 13.70 4.21 12.41
C ALA A 137 12.82 5.47 12.55
N GLN A 138 12.90 6.41 11.60
CA GLN A 138 12.09 7.62 11.59
C GLN A 138 10.59 7.30 11.46
N LEU A 139 10.23 6.38 10.57
CA LEU A 139 8.86 5.92 10.41
C LEU A 139 8.34 5.31 11.71
N ASN A 140 9.07 4.34 12.28
CA ASN A 140 8.70 3.67 13.52
C ASN A 140 8.56 4.63 14.70
N GLN A 141 9.46 5.60 14.83
CA GLN A 141 9.36 6.64 15.85
C GLN A 141 8.06 7.43 15.70
N ARG A 142 7.73 7.86 14.48
CA ARG A 142 6.49 8.61 14.21
C ARG A 142 5.26 7.80 14.53
N LEU A 143 5.21 6.55 14.09
CA LEU A 143 4.09 5.64 14.34
C LEU A 143 3.85 5.40 15.84
N LYS A 144 4.92 5.21 16.62
CA LYS A 144 4.83 5.09 18.08
C LYS A 144 4.31 6.38 18.73
N GLN A 145 4.81 7.55 18.30
CA GLN A 145 4.35 8.86 18.80
C GLN A 145 2.86 9.10 18.53
N THR A 146 2.36 8.63 17.39
CA THR A 146 0.95 8.76 17.01
C THR A 146 0.09 7.60 17.50
N LYS A 147 0.67 6.66 18.26
CA LYS A 147 -0.01 5.47 18.81
C LYS A 147 -0.68 4.63 17.71
N ASP A 148 0.03 4.47 16.58
CA ASP A 148 -0.46 3.63 15.48
C ASP A 148 -0.59 2.17 15.95
N PRO A 149 -1.79 1.56 15.89
CA PRO A 149 -2.01 0.22 16.46
C PRO A 149 -1.20 -0.85 15.73
N ARG A 150 -0.99 -0.73 14.41
CA ARG A 150 -0.16 -1.69 13.67
C ARG A 150 1.29 -1.69 14.16
N ALA A 151 1.85 -0.51 14.40
CA ALA A 151 3.21 -0.37 14.90
C ALA A 151 3.36 -0.80 16.37
N LEU A 152 2.27 -0.82 17.12
CA LEU A 152 2.22 -1.28 18.51
C LEU A 152 1.86 -2.76 18.65
N GLY A 153 1.59 -3.47 17.56
CA GLY A 153 1.14 -4.85 17.57
C GLY A 153 -0.26 -5.04 18.16
N LEU A 154 -1.07 -3.98 18.15
CA LEU A 154 -2.44 -4.00 18.65
C LEU A 154 -3.44 -4.32 17.55
N ASP A 155 -4.60 -4.82 17.96
CA ASP A 155 -5.74 -4.97 17.07
C ASP A 155 -6.15 -3.62 16.49
N ALA A 156 -6.35 -3.60 15.17
CA ALA A 156 -6.87 -2.43 14.47
C ALA A 156 -8.38 -2.59 14.29
N PRO A 157 -9.20 -1.81 15.01
CA PRO A 157 -10.65 -2.02 15.06
C PRO A 157 -11.31 -1.92 13.67
N TRP A 158 -10.73 -1.16 12.77
CA TRP A 158 -11.24 -1.02 11.40
C TRP A 158 -11.12 -2.29 10.54
N ASP A 159 -10.36 -3.30 10.95
CA ASP A 159 -10.35 -4.59 10.27
C ASP A 159 -11.69 -5.32 10.36
N TYR A 160 -12.51 -4.95 11.33
CA TYR A 160 -13.80 -5.57 11.63
C TYR A 160 -14.99 -4.62 11.33
N TYR A 161 -14.72 -3.41 10.84
CA TYR A 161 -15.81 -2.49 10.51
C TYR A 161 -16.61 -3.03 9.31
N PRO A 162 -17.94 -2.90 9.35
CA PRO A 162 -18.79 -3.21 8.22
C PRO A 162 -18.30 -2.49 6.95
N TYR A 163 -18.50 -3.13 5.81
CA TYR A 163 -18.25 -2.50 4.52
C TYR A 163 -19.55 -1.88 4.00
N TYR A 164 -19.55 -0.57 3.79
CA TYR A 164 -20.73 0.18 3.35
C TYR A 164 -20.71 0.54 1.86
N GLY A 165 -19.69 0.09 1.11
CA GLY A 165 -19.64 0.28 -0.33
C GLY A 165 -20.61 -0.62 -1.11
N ALA A 166 -20.62 -0.48 -2.43
CA ALA A 166 -21.49 -1.28 -3.29
C ALA A 166 -21.16 -2.77 -3.18
N MET A 167 -22.13 -3.57 -2.75
CA MET A 167 -22.03 -5.02 -2.64
C MET A 167 -22.86 -5.69 -3.73
N ARG A 168 -22.19 -6.31 -4.70
CA ARG A 168 -22.80 -7.16 -5.74
C ARG A 168 -22.67 -8.64 -5.40
N ASN A 169 -21.61 -9.01 -4.69
CA ASN A 169 -21.33 -10.36 -4.26
C ASN A 169 -22.02 -10.64 -2.93
N LYS A 170 -23.09 -11.44 -2.96
CA LYS A 170 -23.85 -11.81 -1.76
C LYS A 170 -23.09 -12.75 -0.81
N ASN A 171 -22.05 -13.42 -1.29
CA ASN A 171 -21.25 -14.36 -0.50
C ASN A 171 -20.05 -13.68 0.17
N TRP A 172 -19.80 -12.42 -0.16
CA TRP A 172 -18.73 -11.67 0.46
C TRP A 172 -19.15 -11.14 1.83
N ALA A 173 -18.30 -11.28 2.82
CA ALA A 173 -18.52 -10.78 4.17
C ALA A 173 -17.20 -10.35 4.82
N VAL A 174 -17.29 -9.41 5.76
CA VAL A 174 -16.21 -9.10 6.70
C VAL A 174 -16.20 -10.19 7.77
N ASP A 175 -15.01 -10.73 8.10
CA ASP A 175 -14.88 -11.66 9.20
C ASP A 175 -15.33 -10.99 10.51
N PRO A 176 -16.07 -11.67 11.36
CA PRO A 176 -16.44 -11.14 12.66
C PRO A 176 -15.18 -10.89 13.51
N LYS A 177 -15.29 -9.96 14.45
CA LYS A 177 -14.25 -9.79 15.45
C LYS A 177 -14.16 -11.07 16.28
N PRO A 178 -12.95 -11.64 16.51
CA PRO A 178 -12.76 -12.80 17.36
C PRO A 178 -13.15 -12.53 18.81
#